data_5df59940690d93340b14614c4300fe72
#
_entry.id   5df59940690d93340b14614c4300fe72
#
_cell.length_a   1.000
_cell.length_b   1.000
_cell.length_c   1.000
_cell.angle_alpha   90.00
_cell.angle_beta   90.00
_cell.angle_gamma   90.00
#
_symmetry.space_group_name_H-M   'P 1'
#
loop_
_entity.id
_entity.type
_entity.pdbx_description
1 polymer ?
#
loop_
_entity_poly.entity_id
_entity_poly.type
_entity_poly.pdbx_seq_one_letter_code
_entity_poly.pdbx_strand_id
1 'polypeptide(L)'
;ELPIVGTMRFTEVTKEALLAFWRRIVGGTGLQVHFSERFEKLERNGDGFRVVTDRGAHDAGHVVLAIGRRGTPRKLGVDGEELPKVVYRLVDPAQYRGQRVLVVGGGDSAVEAALACAAEEGTVVTIAYRGEAFNRVKPANRDRLEAARAAGSVEVLTGTDVARIAPHHVDLLAEGATRALANDWVIVQAGGVLPTDLLRSIGIEVETKFGSA
;
A
#
# COMPACT_ATOMS: atom_id res chain seq x y z
N GLU A 1 10.41 8.56 24.51
CA GLU A 1 10.85 7.45 25.35
C GLU A 1 9.77 6.37 25.37
N LEU A 2 10.15 5.11 25.18
CA LEU A 2 9.21 3.99 25.30
C LEU A 2 9.39 3.32 26.66
N PRO A 3 8.31 3.09 27.43
CA PRO A 3 8.41 2.64 28.83
C PRO A 3 9.26 1.37 29.04
N ILE A 4 9.27 0.45 28.08
CA ILE A 4 9.97 -0.84 28.21
C ILE A 4 11.34 -0.81 27.51
N VAL A 5 11.54 0.07 26.55
CA VAL A 5 12.66 0.04 25.60
C VAL A 5 13.60 1.22 25.72
N GLY A 6 13.19 2.26 26.48
CA GLY A 6 13.91 3.51 26.59
C GLY A 6 13.78 4.40 25.35
N THR A 7 14.79 5.22 25.10
CA THR A 7 14.76 6.23 24.04
C THR A 7 15.15 5.63 22.68
N MET A 8 14.27 5.76 21.70
CA MET A 8 14.60 5.51 20.30
C MET A 8 15.33 6.75 19.74
N ARG A 9 16.55 6.55 19.23
CA ARG A 9 17.41 7.63 18.72
C ARG A 9 17.64 7.52 17.22
N PHE A 10 16.57 7.37 16.43
CA PHE A 10 16.68 7.45 14.97
C PHE A 10 15.50 8.24 14.40
N THR A 11 15.78 9.09 13.41
CA THR A 11 14.81 9.83 12.61
C THR A 11 14.48 9.08 11.32
N GLU A 12 15.50 8.44 10.74
CA GLU A 12 15.37 7.55 9.58
C GLU A 12 16.10 6.24 9.88
N VAL A 13 15.54 5.13 9.39
CA VAL A 13 16.08 3.79 9.61
C VAL A 13 15.69 2.88 8.45
N THR A 14 16.59 2.00 8.04
CA THR A 14 16.26 0.98 7.04
C THR A 14 15.28 -0.04 7.61
N LYS A 15 14.53 -0.70 6.73
CA LYS A 15 13.59 -1.76 7.11
C LYS A 15 14.29 -2.87 7.91
N GLU A 16 15.47 -3.27 7.49
CA GLU A 16 16.28 -4.33 8.11
C GLU A 16 16.70 -3.95 9.52
N ALA A 17 17.21 -2.73 9.71
CA ALA A 17 17.61 -2.21 11.02
C ALA A 17 16.40 -2.07 11.97
N LEU A 18 15.25 -1.63 11.47
CA LEU A 18 14.01 -1.54 12.25
C LEU A 18 13.53 -2.93 12.68
N LEU A 19 13.55 -3.91 11.78
CA LEU A 19 13.16 -5.28 12.10
C LEU A 19 14.11 -5.93 13.11
N ALA A 20 15.42 -5.71 12.99
CA ALA A 20 16.41 -6.18 13.96
C ALA A 20 16.18 -5.56 15.34
N PHE A 21 15.86 -4.28 15.39
CA PHE A 21 15.50 -3.57 16.63
C PHE A 21 14.27 -4.21 17.30
N TRP A 22 13.18 -4.42 16.57
CA TRP A 22 11.97 -5.03 17.12
C TRP A 22 12.18 -6.48 17.57
N ARG A 23 12.94 -7.30 16.82
CA ARG A 23 13.29 -8.67 17.23
C ARG A 23 14.01 -8.70 18.57
N ARG A 24 14.95 -7.77 18.79
CA ARG A 24 15.66 -7.65 20.06
C ARG A 24 14.71 -7.30 21.21
N ILE A 25 13.76 -6.39 20.99
CA ILE A 25 12.77 -6.00 22.00
C ILE A 25 11.88 -7.20 22.36
N VAL A 26 11.29 -7.86 21.38
CA VAL A 26 10.44 -9.03 21.61
C VAL A 26 11.21 -10.12 22.37
N GLY A 27 12.45 -10.41 21.98
CA GLY A 27 13.30 -11.40 22.67
C GLY A 27 13.70 -11.02 24.10
N GLY A 28 13.83 -9.71 24.38
CA GLY A 28 14.26 -9.22 25.71
C GLY A 28 13.13 -8.94 26.70
N THR A 29 11.87 -8.84 26.23
CA THR A 29 10.73 -8.42 27.08
C THR A 29 9.76 -9.53 27.42
N GLY A 30 9.94 -10.73 26.88
CA GLY A 30 8.98 -11.84 27.05
C GLY A 30 7.62 -11.58 26.37
N LEU A 31 7.54 -10.58 25.50
CA LEU A 31 6.33 -10.27 24.74
C LEU A 31 5.96 -11.46 23.84
N GLN A 32 4.75 -11.98 24.02
CA GLN A 32 4.23 -13.06 23.18
C GLN A 32 3.70 -12.48 21.86
N VAL A 33 4.27 -12.90 20.76
CA VAL A 33 3.85 -12.50 19.41
C VAL A 33 3.44 -13.73 18.63
N HIS A 34 2.17 -13.78 18.25
CA HIS A 34 1.63 -14.87 17.46
C HIS A 34 1.64 -14.48 15.98
N PHE A 35 2.47 -15.14 15.18
CA PHE A 35 2.55 -14.94 13.75
C PHE A 35 1.54 -15.81 13.00
N SER A 36 1.09 -15.32 11.84
CA SER A 36 0.13 -16.05 10.98
C SER A 36 -1.16 -16.42 11.72
N GLU A 37 -1.57 -15.59 12.66
CA GLU A 37 -2.83 -15.70 13.40
C GLU A 37 -3.68 -14.48 13.06
N ARG A 38 -4.80 -14.72 12.36
CA ARG A 38 -5.66 -13.67 11.84
C ARG A 38 -6.80 -13.38 12.79
N PHE A 39 -6.95 -12.12 13.17
CA PHE A 39 -8.12 -11.62 13.88
C PHE A 39 -9.40 -11.80 13.03
N GLU A 40 -10.46 -12.33 13.64
CA GLU A 40 -11.76 -12.54 12.99
C GLU A 40 -12.88 -11.76 13.68
N LYS A 41 -12.93 -11.76 15.02
CA LYS A 41 -14.02 -11.14 15.76
C LYS A 41 -13.58 -10.65 17.13
N LEU A 42 -14.26 -9.62 17.61
CA LEU A 42 -14.17 -9.14 18.99
C LEU A 42 -15.54 -9.21 19.65
N GLU A 43 -15.62 -9.81 20.80
CA GLU A 43 -16.85 -9.94 21.59
C GLU A 43 -16.63 -9.36 22.99
N ARG A 44 -17.70 -8.82 23.59
CA ARG A 44 -17.69 -8.51 25.03
C ARG A 44 -17.72 -9.79 25.83
N ASN A 45 -16.91 -9.90 26.88
CA ASN A 45 -16.85 -11.01 27.79
C ASN A 45 -16.74 -10.48 29.24
N GLY A 46 -17.87 -10.32 29.92
CA GLY A 46 -17.93 -9.64 31.21
C GLY A 46 -17.40 -8.20 31.11
N ASP A 47 -16.45 -7.86 31.99
CA ASP A 47 -15.78 -6.55 31.99
C ASP A 47 -14.64 -6.45 30.96
N GLY A 48 -14.35 -7.52 30.23
CA GLY A 48 -13.29 -7.60 29.24
C GLY A 48 -13.79 -7.92 27.84
N PHE A 49 -12.92 -8.58 27.10
CA PHE A 49 -13.11 -8.90 25.69
C PHE A 49 -12.64 -10.33 25.40
N ARG A 50 -13.32 -10.98 24.46
CA ARG A 50 -12.88 -12.19 23.80
C ARG A 50 -12.47 -11.86 22.37
N VAL A 51 -11.20 -12.06 22.07
CA VAL A 51 -10.63 -11.92 20.73
C VAL A 51 -10.66 -13.29 20.07
N VAL A 52 -11.41 -13.42 18.97
CA VAL A 52 -11.49 -14.65 18.17
C VAL A 52 -10.56 -14.53 16.97
N THR A 53 -9.77 -15.56 16.73
CA THR A 53 -8.83 -15.67 15.62
C THR A 53 -9.08 -16.97 14.85
N ASP A 54 -8.45 -17.12 13.69
CA ASP A 54 -8.48 -18.37 12.90
C ASP A 54 -7.73 -19.55 13.56
N ARG A 55 -7.11 -19.32 14.75
CA ARG A 55 -6.42 -20.35 15.53
C ARG A 55 -6.99 -20.60 16.91
N GLY A 56 -7.91 -19.78 17.35
CA GLY A 56 -8.53 -19.92 18.68
C GLY A 56 -9.11 -18.63 19.21
N ALA A 57 -9.25 -18.55 20.53
CA ALA A 57 -9.78 -17.36 21.20
C ALA A 57 -8.90 -16.99 22.40
N HIS A 58 -8.78 -15.69 22.63
CA HIS A 58 -7.99 -15.11 23.74
C HIS A 58 -8.90 -14.17 24.53
N ASP A 59 -8.94 -14.35 25.86
CA ASP A 59 -9.63 -13.43 26.74
C ASP A 59 -8.67 -12.33 27.23
N ALA A 60 -9.11 -11.06 27.19
CA ALA A 60 -8.30 -9.91 27.55
C ALA A 60 -9.13 -8.81 28.24
N GLY A 61 -8.56 -8.13 29.24
CA GLY A 61 -9.18 -6.97 29.85
C GLY A 61 -9.27 -5.77 28.91
N HIS A 62 -8.24 -5.60 28.07
CA HIS A 62 -8.15 -4.50 27.10
C HIS A 62 -7.62 -5.01 25.79
N VAL A 63 -8.04 -4.39 24.67
CA VAL A 63 -7.59 -4.70 23.33
C VAL A 63 -7.16 -3.42 22.62
N VAL A 64 -5.95 -3.43 22.04
CA VAL A 64 -5.43 -2.34 21.19
C VAL A 64 -5.41 -2.82 19.74
N LEU A 65 -6.17 -2.16 18.87
CA LEU A 65 -6.19 -2.42 17.45
C LEU A 65 -5.06 -1.65 16.75
N ALA A 66 -4.00 -2.33 16.36
CA ALA A 66 -2.86 -1.77 15.64
C ALA A 66 -2.80 -2.29 14.18
N ILE A 67 -3.95 -2.47 13.54
CA ILE A 67 -4.14 -3.09 12.23
C ILE A 67 -3.66 -2.24 11.04
N GLY A 68 -3.27 -1.00 11.29
CA GLY A 68 -2.85 -0.05 10.24
C GLY A 68 -4.00 0.36 9.31
N ARG A 69 -3.66 1.13 8.29
CA ARG A 69 -4.62 1.63 7.27
C ARG A 69 -4.64 0.80 5.97
N ARG A 70 -3.69 -0.12 5.80
CA ARG A 70 -3.45 -0.86 4.55
C ARG A 70 -4.07 -2.26 4.54
N GLY A 71 -5.19 -2.49 5.24
CA GLY A 71 -5.82 -3.80 5.32
C GLY A 71 -6.23 -4.37 3.96
N THR A 72 -6.95 -3.58 3.17
CA THR A 72 -7.42 -3.99 1.85
C THR A 72 -7.00 -2.95 0.81
N PRO A 73 -6.26 -3.33 -0.24
CA PRO A 73 -5.96 -2.42 -1.32
C PRO A 73 -7.25 -2.00 -2.03
N ARG A 74 -7.32 -0.75 -2.45
CA ARG A 74 -8.43 -0.28 -3.27
C ARG A 74 -8.31 -0.90 -4.65
N LYS A 75 -9.32 -1.63 -5.06
CA LYS A 75 -9.45 -2.14 -6.41
C LYS A 75 -9.81 -1.04 -7.39
N LEU A 76 -9.45 -1.23 -8.66
CA LEU A 76 -9.83 -0.35 -9.75
C LEU A 76 -11.28 -0.59 -10.18
N GLY A 77 -11.76 -1.83 -10.03
CA GLY A 77 -13.11 -2.24 -10.42
C GLY A 77 -13.26 -2.39 -11.93
N VAL A 78 -12.20 -2.78 -12.62
CA VAL A 78 -12.17 -2.94 -14.08
C VAL A 78 -12.00 -4.40 -14.49
N ASP A 79 -12.45 -4.74 -15.69
CA ASP A 79 -12.26 -6.08 -16.24
C ASP A 79 -10.78 -6.43 -16.36
N GLY A 80 -10.42 -7.65 -15.96
CA GLY A 80 -9.05 -8.16 -15.97
C GLY A 80 -8.19 -7.74 -14.78
N GLU A 81 -8.76 -7.09 -13.78
CA GLU A 81 -8.04 -6.74 -12.55
C GLU A 81 -7.57 -7.98 -11.75
N GLU A 82 -8.19 -9.13 -11.96
CA GLU A 82 -7.84 -10.41 -11.33
C GLU A 82 -6.70 -11.16 -12.03
N LEU A 83 -6.20 -10.67 -13.17
CA LEU A 83 -5.10 -11.28 -13.89
C LEU A 83 -3.84 -11.38 -13.02
N PRO A 84 -3.05 -12.46 -13.12
CA PRO A 84 -1.84 -12.68 -12.30
C PRO A 84 -0.78 -11.57 -12.42
N LYS A 85 -0.80 -10.80 -13.50
CA LYS A 85 0.09 -9.65 -13.70
C LYS A 85 -0.30 -8.41 -12.88
N VAL A 86 -1.45 -8.42 -12.20
CA VAL A 86 -1.91 -7.29 -11.38
C VAL A 86 -1.52 -7.52 -9.93
N VAL A 87 -0.77 -6.60 -9.38
CA VAL A 87 -0.33 -6.64 -7.99
C VAL A 87 -0.65 -5.32 -7.29
N TYR A 88 -0.92 -5.40 -5.98
CA TYR A 88 -1.27 -4.23 -5.16
C TYR A 88 -0.14 -3.76 -4.26
N ARG A 89 1.03 -4.36 -4.41
CA ARG A 89 2.19 -4.05 -3.60
C ARG A 89 3.47 -4.35 -4.36
N LEU A 90 4.36 -3.38 -4.40
CA LEU A 90 5.74 -3.64 -4.79
C LEU A 90 6.48 -4.28 -3.62
N VAL A 91 7.00 -5.50 -3.82
CA VAL A 91 7.79 -6.22 -2.82
C VAL A 91 9.27 -6.10 -3.14
N ASP A 92 9.64 -6.44 -4.37
CA ASP A 92 11.00 -6.40 -4.87
C ASP A 92 10.99 -5.86 -6.31
N PRO A 93 11.58 -4.70 -6.59
CA PRO A 93 11.64 -4.13 -7.94
C PRO A 93 12.45 -4.98 -8.91
N ALA A 94 13.43 -5.75 -8.46
CA ALA A 94 14.30 -6.56 -9.31
C ALA A 94 13.53 -7.61 -10.13
N GLN A 95 12.35 -8.06 -9.66
CA GLN A 95 11.50 -9.00 -10.40
C GLN A 95 10.92 -8.42 -11.70
N TYR A 96 10.96 -7.09 -11.88
CA TYR A 96 10.42 -6.41 -13.06
C TYR A 96 11.50 -6.01 -14.08
N ARG A 97 12.75 -6.42 -13.86
CA ARG A 97 13.87 -6.13 -14.77
C ARG A 97 13.55 -6.54 -16.22
N GLY A 98 13.77 -5.63 -17.16
CA GLY A 98 13.47 -5.85 -18.57
C GLY A 98 11.98 -5.93 -18.92
N GLN A 99 11.08 -5.59 -18.00
CA GLN A 99 9.62 -5.68 -18.19
C GLN A 99 8.99 -4.31 -18.42
N ARG A 100 7.80 -4.29 -19.03
CA ARG A 100 6.97 -3.09 -19.16
C ARG A 100 5.99 -3.03 -18.01
N VAL A 101 6.15 -2.05 -17.14
CA VAL A 101 5.41 -1.91 -15.89
C VAL A 101 4.51 -0.68 -15.96
N LEU A 102 3.22 -0.88 -15.73
CA LEU A 102 2.28 0.20 -15.48
C LEU A 102 2.07 0.33 -13.97
N VAL A 103 2.33 1.51 -13.43
CA VAL A 103 1.98 1.87 -12.04
C VAL A 103 0.73 2.73 -12.06
N VAL A 104 -0.30 2.35 -11.31
CA VAL A 104 -1.57 3.09 -11.24
C VAL A 104 -1.72 3.73 -9.88
N GLY A 105 -1.74 5.05 -9.83
CA GLY A 105 -1.92 5.81 -8.60
C GLY A 105 -1.28 7.19 -8.61
N GLY A 106 -1.68 8.06 -7.67
CA GLY A 106 -1.26 9.46 -7.60
C GLY A 106 -0.74 9.88 -6.21
N GLY A 107 -0.27 8.96 -5.40
CA GLY A 107 0.34 9.23 -4.10
C GLY A 107 1.80 8.83 -4.02
N ASP A 108 2.46 9.11 -2.88
CA ASP A 108 3.87 8.78 -2.65
C ASP A 108 4.21 7.32 -2.98
N SER A 109 3.37 6.37 -2.57
CA SER A 109 3.62 4.95 -2.83
C SER A 109 3.64 4.61 -4.33
N ALA A 110 2.83 5.29 -5.16
CA ALA A 110 2.85 5.09 -6.60
C ALA A 110 4.14 5.65 -7.22
N VAL A 111 4.53 6.85 -6.82
CA VAL A 111 5.77 7.48 -7.28
C VAL A 111 7.00 6.67 -6.86
N GLU A 112 7.07 6.26 -5.60
CA GLU A 112 8.15 5.42 -5.08
C GLU A 112 8.24 4.09 -5.82
N ALA A 113 7.10 3.44 -6.12
CA ALA A 113 7.06 2.21 -6.90
C ALA A 113 7.55 2.41 -8.35
N ALA A 114 7.10 3.47 -9.01
CA ALA A 114 7.51 3.79 -10.37
C ALA A 114 9.02 4.06 -10.45
N LEU A 115 9.56 4.88 -9.54
CA LEU A 115 10.99 5.18 -9.47
C LEU A 115 11.84 3.96 -9.14
N ALA A 116 11.37 3.09 -8.24
CA ALA A 116 12.09 1.86 -7.89
C ALA A 116 12.14 0.88 -9.08
N CYS A 117 11.04 0.71 -9.82
CA CYS A 117 11.04 -0.12 -11.03
C CYS A 117 11.89 0.50 -12.15
N ALA A 118 11.88 1.83 -12.31
CA ALA A 118 12.67 2.51 -13.33
C ALA A 118 14.18 2.47 -13.07
N ALA A 119 14.61 2.18 -11.84
CA ALA A 119 16.01 1.96 -11.50
C ALA A 119 16.52 0.57 -11.93
N GLU A 120 15.64 -0.36 -12.28
CA GLU A 120 16.01 -1.68 -12.75
C GLU A 120 16.34 -1.68 -14.25
N GLU A 121 17.41 -2.35 -14.61
CA GLU A 121 17.92 -2.36 -15.98
C GLU A 121 16.91 -2.87 -17.01
N GLY A 122 16.73 -2.14 -18.10
CA GLY A 122 15.83 -2.50 -19.21
C GLY A 122 14.34 -2.40 -18.91
N THR A 123 13.95 -1.95 -17.70
CA THR A 123 12.54 -1.80 -17.32
C THR A 123 11.95 -0.54 -17.94
N VAL A 124 10.80 -0.68 -18.60
CA VAL A 124 10.04 0.44 -19.16
C VAL A 124 8.87 0.74 -18.21
N VAL A 125 8.85 1.95 -17.66
CA VAL A 125 7.86 2.31 -16.63
C VAL A 125 6.96 3.42 -17.10
N THR A 126 5.65 3.18 -16.99
CA THR A 126 4.61 4.21 -17.16
C THR A 126 3.87 4.35 -15.82
N ILE A 127 3.66 5.57 -15.35
CA ILE A 127 2.78 5.86 -14.21
C ILE A 127 1.52 6.56 -14.72
N ALA A 128 0.33 6.00 -14.41
CA ALA A 128 -0.96 6.56 -14.76
C ALA A 128 -1.69 7.05 -13.52
N TYR A 129 -2.19 8.27 -13.57
CA TYR A 129 -2.99 8.87 -12.51
C TYR A 129 -4.21 9.58 -13.08
N ARG A 130 -5.39 9.28 -12.54
CA ARG A 130 -6.66 9.88 -12.97
C ARG A 130 -6.80 11.36 -12.68
N GLY A 131 -6.02 11.92 -11.75
CA GLY A 131 -6.01 13.35 -11.47
C GLY A 131 -5.05 14.11 -12.37
N GLU A 132 -5.26 15.43 -12.47
CA GLU A 132 -4.51 16.31 -13.36
C GLU A 132 -3.07 16.57 -12.89
N ALA A 133 -2.81 16.45 -11.58
CA ALA A 133 -1.48 16.69 -11.00
C ALA A 133 -1.26 15.89 -9.72
N PHE A 134 0.00 15.61 -9.40
CA PHE A 134 0.43 14.85 -8.22
C PHE A 134 0.45 15.71 -6.94
N ASN A 135 -0.66 16.42 -6.64
CA ASN A 135 -0.76 17.36 -5.53
C ASN A 135 -0.61 16.74 -4.13
N ARG A 136 -0.86 15.41 -4.00
CA ARG A 136 -0.77 14.68 -2.73
C ARG A 136 0.62 14.07 -2.48
N VAL A 137 1.50 14.18 -3.44
CA VAL A 137 2.86 13.64 -3.37
C VAL A 137 3.75 14.64 -2.64
N LYS A 138 4.60 14.15 -1.75
CA LYS A 138 5.59 14.96 -1.06
C LYS A 138 6.51 15.68 -2.05
N PRO A 139 6.94 16.91 -1.75
CA PRO A 139 7.79 17.68 -2.67
C PRO A 139 9.00 16.88 -3.20
N ALA A 140 9.76 16.24 -2.30
CA ALA A 140 10.94 15.46 -2.68
C ALA A 140 10.62 14.31 -3.65
N ASN A 141 9.49 13.61 -3.51
CA ASN A 141 9.09 12.55 -4.44
C ASN A 141 8.60 13.13 -5.78
N ARG A 142 7.94 14.29 -5.75
CA ARG A 142 7.53 14.99 -6.96
C ARG A 142 8.73 15.43 -7.79
N ASP A 143 9.72 16.04 -7.14
CA ASP A 143 10.96 16.49 -7.81
C ASP A 143 11.69 15.29 -8.45
N ARG A 144 11.76 14.16 -7.77
CA ARG A 144 12.34 12.92 -8.30
C ARG A 144 11.54 12.37 -9.49
N LEU A 145 10.21 12.42 -9.46
CA LEU A 145 9.37 11.98 -10.56
C LEU A 145 9.55 12.87 -11.79
N GLU A 146 9.60 14.20 -11.61
CA GLU A 146 9.84 15.13 -12.69
C GLU A 146 11.24 14.96 -13.30
N ALA A 147 12.26 14.73 -12.49
CA ALA A 147 13.61 14.41 -12.98
C ALA A 147 13.61 13.10 -13.79
N ALA A 148 12.91 12.05 -13.32
CA ALA A 148 12.79 10.78 -14.05
C ALA A 148 12.02 10.92 -15.37
N ARG A 149 10.96 11.74 -15.37
CA ARG A 149 10.21 12.11 -16.58
C ARG A 149 11.08 12.84 -17.58
N ALA A 150 11.82 13.86 -17.14
CA ALA A 150 12.72 14.64 -17.99
C ALA A 150 13.86 13.78 -18.58
N ALA A 151 14.35 12.78 -17.82
CA ALA A 151 15.33 11.81 -18.27
C ALA A 151 14.76 10.72 -19.19
N GLY A 152 13.43 10.65 -19.36
CA GLY A 152 12.75 9.62 -20.16
C GLY A 152 12.73 8.24 -19.51
N SER A 153 13.07 8.12 -18.22
CA SER A 153 13.06 6.84 -17.49
C SER A 153 11.67 6.44 -16.96
N VAL A 154 10.73 7.41 -16.85
CA VAL A 154 9.33 7.18 -16.48
C VAL A 154 8.43 7.99 -17.40
N GLU A 155 7.50 7.32 -18.08
CA GLU A 155 6.39 7.99 -18.76
C GLU A 155 5.32 8.36 -17.74
N VAL A 156 4.88 9.63 -17.72
CA VAL A 156 3.89 10.14 -16.76
C VAL A 156 2.62 10.52 -17.49
N LEU A 157 1.50 9.87 -17.15
CA LEU A 157 0.17 10.07 -17.71
C LEU A 157 -0.77 10.58 -16.60
N THR A 158 -1.10 11.86 -16.62
CA THR A 158 -2.14 12.48 -15.78
C THR A 158 -3.48 12.49 -16.50
N GLY A 159 -4.59 12.77 -15.79
CA GLY A 159 -5.92 12.74 -16.39
C GLY A 159 -6.28 11.38 -17.01
N THR A 160 -5.60 10.31 -16.59
CA THR A 160 -5.64 9.00 -17.24
C THR A 160 -6.14 7.93 -16.28
N ASP A 161 -7.20 7.24 -16.66
CA ASP A 161 -7.77 6.12 -15.89
C ASP A 161 -7.55 4.78 -16.62
N VAL A 162 -7.60 3.70 -15.88
CA VAL A 162 -7.58 2.35 -16.44
C VAL A 162 -9.00 1.94 -16.80
N ALA A 163 -9.25 1.62 -18.06
CA ALA A 163 -10.55 1.15 -18.53
C ALA A 163 -10.68 -0.37 -18.51
N ARG A 164 -9.60 -1.10 -18.87
CA ARG A 164 -9.57 -2.57 -18.89
C ARG A 164 -8.13 -3.07 -18.84
N ILE A 165 -7.91 -4.24 -18.25
CA ILE A 165 -6.62 -4.93 -18.23
C ILE A 165 -6.73 -6.21 -19.06
N ALA A 166 -5.91 -6.33 -20.10
CA ALA A 166 -5.81 -7.52 -20.94
C ALA A 166 -4.46 -8.24 -20.70
N PRO A 167 -4.27 -9.49 -21.14
CA PRO A 167 -3.03 -10.23 -20.86
C PRO A 167 -1.74 -9.52 -21.24
N HIS A 168 -1.72 -8.78 -22.37
CA HIS A 168 -0.50 -8.15 -22.91
C HIS A 168 -0.56 -6.64 -23.04
N HIS A 169 -1.68 -6.01 -22.65
CA HIS A 169 -1.86 -4.55 -22.66
C HIS A 169 -2.86 -4.11 -21.60
N VAL A 170 -2.93 -2.80 -21.41
CA VAL A 170 -3.96 -2.13 -20.64
C VAL A 170 -4.61 -1.06 -21.51
N ASP A 171 -5.93 -1.01 -21.51
CA ASP A 171 -6.68 0.07 -22.14
C ASP A 171 -6.77 1.24 -21.15
N LEU A 172 -6.17 2.34 -21.53
CA LEU A 172 -6.15 3.59 -20.77
C LEU A 172 -7.14 4.57 -21.37
N LEU A 173 -7.94 5.21 -20.53
CA LEU A 173 -8.91 6.24 -20.91
C LEU A 173 -8.37 7.61 -20.53
N ALA A 174 -8.19 8.49 -21.49
CA ALA A 174 -7.79 9.89 -21.30
C ALA A 174 -8.59 10.77 -22.28
N GLU A 175 -9.10 11.89 -21.82
CA GLU A 175 -9.84 12.87 -22.64
C GLU A 175 -10.97 12.26 -23.50
N GLY A 176 -11.63 11.21 -22.97
CA GLY A 176 -12.71 10.49 -23.67
C GLY A 176 -12.23 9.51 -24.75
N ALA A 177 -10.94 9.37 -24.99
CA ALA A 177 -10.34 8.44 -25.93
C ALA A 177 -9.67 7.26 -25.19
N THR A 178 -9.78 6.04 -25.77
CA THR A 178 -9.11 4.86 -25.24
C THR A 178 -7.85 4.57 -26.04
N ARG A 179 -6.72 4.35 -25.32
CA ARG A 179 -5.42 3.95 -25.86
C ARG A 179 -4.95 2.65 -25.25
N ALA A 180 -4.56 1.70 -26.07
CA ALA A 180 -3.91 0.46 -25.59
C ALA A 180 -2.43 0.74 -25.27
N LEU A 181 -2.01 0.41 -24.06
CA LEU A 181 -0.63 0.43 -23.60
C LEU A 181 -0.13 -1.00 -23.42
N ALA A 182 0.84 -1.40 -24.23
CA ALA A 182 1.47 -2.71 -24.07
C ALA A 182 2.18 -2.80 -22.73
N ASN A 183 1.88 -3.84 -21.92
CA ASN A 183 2.48 -4.01 -20.61
C ASN A 183 2.54 -5.48 -20.18
N ASP A 184 3.46 -5.77 -19.27
CA ASP A 184 3.68 -7.09 -18.71
C ASP A 184 3.19 -7.17 -17.26
N TRP A 185 3.22 -6.03 -16.52
CA TRP A 185 2.79 -5.94 -15.13
C TRP A 185 2.02 -4.65 -14.83
N VAL A 186 1.06 -4.76 -13.91
CA VAL A 186 0.31 -3.62 -13.37
C VAL A 186 0.46 -3.59 -11.86
N ILE A 187 1.00 -2.49 -11.33
CA ILE A 187 1.16 -2.25 -9.90
C ILE A 187 0.13 -1.20 -9.46
N VAL A 188 -0.93 -1.64 -8.77
CA VAL A 188 -2.01 -0.76 -8.33
C VAL A 188 -1.68 -0.14 -6.98
N GLN A 189 -1.47 1.18 -6.95
CA GLN A 189 -1.19 1.98 -5.77
C GLN A 189 -2.30 3.05 -5.55
N ALA A 190 -3.55 2.63 -5.74
CA ALA A 190 -4.73 3.49 -5.64
C ALA A 190 -5.15 3.81 -4.18
N GLY A 191 -4.29 3.49 -3.21
CA GLY A 191 -4.56 3.62 -1.77
C GLY A 191 -5.22 2.38 -1.18
N GLY A 192 -5.63 2.47 0.08
CA GLY A 192 -6.32 1.39 0.79
C GLY A 192 -7.77 1.76 1.13
N VAL A 193 -8.57 0.75 1.34
CA VAL A 193 -9.89 0.89 1.97
C VAL A 193 -9.67 0.98 3.48
N LEU A 194 -10.27 1.96 4.12
CA LEU A 194 -10.23 2.06 5.58
C LEU A 194 -10.97 0.85 6.18
N PRO A 195 -10.53 0.29 7.31
CA PRO A 195 -11.17 -0.86 7.95
C PRO A 195 -12.46 -0.46 8.68
N THR A 196 -13.24 0.46 8.11
CA THR A 196 -14.44 1.05 8.73
C THR A 196 -15.48 -0.01 9.02
N ASP A 197 -15.68 -0.95 8.10
CA ASP A 197 -16.69 -2.02 8.27
C ASP A 197 -16.27 -2.98 9.39
N LEU A 198 -14.98 -3.32 9.49
CA LEU A 198 -14.43 -4.08 10.60
C LEU A 198 -14.64 -3.33 11.94
N LEU A 199 -14.30 -2.03 11.97
CA LEU A 199 -14.46 -1.23 13.19
C LEU A 199 -15.91 -1.17 13.62
N ARG A 200 -16.85 -0.98 12.71
CA ARG A 200 -18.28 -0.99 12.99
C ARG A 200 -18.77 -2.37 13.47
N SER A 201 -18.29 -3.45 12.84
CA SER A 201 -18.70 -4.82 13.21
C SER A 201 -18.30 -5.22 14.64
N ILE A 202 -17.28 -4.57 15.20
CA ILE A 202 -16.83 -4.76 16.58
C ILE A 202 -17.35 -3.69 17.56
N GLY A 203 -18.34 -2.88 17.11
CA GLY A 203 -19.02 -1.90 17.96
C GLY A 203 -18.31 -0.56 18.13
N ILE A 204 -17.33 -0.24 17.26
CA ILE A 204 -16.68 1.07 17.26
C ILE A 204 -17.45 2.04 16.36
N GLU A 205 -17.87 3.16 16.93
CA GLU A 205 -18.45 4.26 16.17
C GLU A 205 -17.36 4.95 15.32
N VAL A 206 -17.62 5.06 14.02
CA VAL A 206 -16.68 5.69 13.08
C VAL A 206 -17.36 6.89 12.44
N GLU A 207 -16.84 8.07 12.77
CA GLU A 207 -17.20 9.31 12.09
C GLU A 207 -16.21 9.62 10.96
N THR A 208 -16.76 9.98 9.81
CA THR A 208 -15.94 10.50 8.71
C THR A 208 -15.95 12.03 8.76
N LYS A 209 -14.82 12.63 9.11
CA LYS A 209 -14.65 14.09 9.02
C LYS A 209 -14.01 14.44 7.69
N PHE A 210 -14.72 15.21 6.90
CA PHE A 210 -14.17 15.84 5.69
C PHE A 210 -13.53 17.15 6.13
N GLY A 211 -12.19 17.15 6.29
CA GLY A 211 -11.47 18.39 6.53
C GLY A 211 -11.53 19.26 5.29
N SER A 212 -11.96 20.52 5.43
CA SER A 212 -11.58 21.57 4.49
C SER A 212 -10.06 21.72 4.59
N ALA A 213 -9.36 21.70 3.46
CA ALA A 213 -7.95 22.02 3.35
C ALA A 213 -7.69 23.46 3.77
#